data_766136826c67344a5c485a574ed8140d
#
_entry.id   766136826c67344a5c485a574ed8140d
#
_cell.length_a   1.000
_cell.length_b   1.000
_cell.length_c   1.000
_cell.angle_alpha   90.00
_cell.angle_beta   90.00
_cell.angle_gamma   90.00
#
_symmetry.space_group_name_H-M   'P 1'
#
loop_
_entity.id
_entity.type
_entity.pdbx_description
1 polymer ?
#
loop_
_entity_poly.entity_id
_entity_poly.type
_entity_poly.pdbx_seq_one_letter_code
_entity_poly.pdbx_strand_id
1 'polypeptide(L)'
;MSAADITNFTFLHRVEEVEFNIQDRRWQSALALALTLPDICGGIAFPDMVKRYRDGRVMLDRQKVPTRDVGGQYIRWFDTYASDFFKLSDSDVRPYICGERCWQLRCEYLHQNKGFLNDTEEQTVRFHLGVNCGTSVCQMKKERGSLDGQDIRIDIEQFCLRMCRAARNYYEAKHLEKDFSLYNTPVLDLVKAAESVRREEVVVVLCEEERYGKGLQKILRKLPVQLHVSTSPDMIRKKLGRKKPFLWIITDDMLRQPNQPWRADQVTPLIVVLRTQTMDVQIPKQNGKLQILTMPIQPKDLRDAVERYLH
;
A
#
# COMPACT_ATOMS: atom_id res chain seq x y z
N MET A 1 -20.05 11.05 11.49
CA MET A 1 -19.12 10.55 10.46
C MET A 1 -17.74 10.65 11.07
N SER A 2 -17.09 9.51 11.36
CA SER A 2 -15.67 9.48 11.66
C SER A 2 -14.94 9.98 10.41
N ALA A 3 -13.96 10.86 10.57
CA ALA A 3 -13.15 11.28 9.45
C ALA A 3 -12.48 10.01 8.90
N ALA A 4 -12.75 9.69 7.64
CA ALA A 4 -12.05 8.64 6.94
C ALA A 4 -10.54 8.91 7.07
N ASP A 5 -9.76 7.90 7.38
CA ASP A 5 -8.32 8.06 7.42
C ASP A 5 -7.84 8.51 6.04
N ILE A 6 -7.40 9.76 5.98
CA ILE A 6 -6.89 10.35 4.76
C ILE A 6 -5.39 10.12 4.75
N THR A 7 -4.92 9.35 3.78
CA THR A 7 -3.50 9.06 3.61
C THR A 7 -2.92 9.99 2.54
N ASN A 8 -1.93 10.77 2.93
CA ASN A 8 -1.12 11.53 1.99
C ASN A 8 0.05 10.64 1.55
N PHE A 9 0.15 10.37 0.24
CA PHE A 9 1.33 9.71 -0.30
C PHE A 9 2.52 10.67 -0.20
N THR A 10 3.48 10.32 0.64
CA THR A 10 4.71 11.09 0.78
C THR A 10 5.78 10.57 -0.17
N PHE A 11 6.80 11.39 -0.41
CA PHE A 11 7.98 10.97 -1.16
C PHE A 11 8.66 9.75 -0.53
N LEU A 12 8.78 9.71 0.80
CA LEU A 12 9.41 8.59 1.50
C LEU A 12 8.62 7.29 1.33
N HIS A 13 7.30 7.33 1.35
CA HIS A 13 6.49 6.14 1.04
C HIS A 13 6.78 5.59 -0.35
N ARG A 14 7.03 6.45 -1.34
CA ARG A 14 7.43 6.01 -2.68
C ARG A 14 8.76 5.26 -2.67
N VAL A 15 9.72 5.72 -1.87
CA VAL A 15 11.01 5.03 -1.69
C VAL A 15 10.82 3.70 -0.96
N GLU A 16 10.01 3.68 0.09
CA GLU A 16 9.67 2.46 0.83
C GLU A 16 8.96 1.41 -0.04
N GLU A 17 8.07 1.83 -0.95
CA GLU A 17 7.44 0.92 -1.91
C GLU A 17 8.45 0.21 -2.82
N VAL A 18 9.53 0.88 -3.22
CA VAL A 18 10.63 0.23 -3.96
C VAL A 18 11.29 -0.84 -3.09
N GLU A 19 11.62 -0.51 -1.85
CA GLU A 19 12.28 -1.40 -0.89
C GLU A 19 11.40 -2.62 -0.57
N PHE A 20 10.09 -2.43 -0.34
CA PHE A 20 9.14 -3.53 -0.14
C PHE A 20 9.04 -4.45 -1.36
N ASN A 21 9.00 -3.89 -2.57
CA ASN A 21 8.99 -4.71 -3.78
C ASN A 21 10.28 -5.52 -3.95
N ILE A 22 11.43 -5.01 -3.51
CA ILE A 22 12.68 -5.77 -3.47
C ILE A 22 12.57 -6.93 -2.48
N GLN A 23 12.11 -6.68 -1.25
CA GLN A 23 11.92 -7.69 -0.21
C GLN A 23 10.98 -8.82 -0.66
N ASP A 24 9.90 -8.44 -1.35
CA ASP A 24 8.92 -9.36 -1.92
C ASP A 24 9.39 -10.03 -3.23
N ARG A 25 10.63 -9.74 -3.71
CA ARG A 25 11.20 -10.23 -4.98
C ARG A 25 10.37 -9.85 -6.22
N ARG A 26 9.67 -8.72 -6.17
CA ARG A 26 8.90 -8.15 -7.28
C ARG A 26 9.80 -7.23 -8.11
N TRP A 27 10.81 -7.81 -8.75
CA TRP A 27 11.91 -7.09 -9.39
C TRP A 27 11.46 -6.08 -10.45
N GLN A 28 10.48 -6.46 -11.27
CA GLN A 28 9.95 -5.57 -12.31
C GLN A 28 9.25 -4.34 -11.71
N SER A 29 8.43 -4.53 -10.67
CA SER A 29 7.75 -3.44 -9.97
C SER A 29 8.76 -2.56 -9.25
N ALA A 30 9.75 -3.14 -8.57
CA ALA A 30 10.81 -2.41 -7.90
C ALA A 30 11.56 -1.50 -8.89
N LEU A 31 11.99 -2.05 -10.03
CA LEU A 31 12.72 -1.29 -11.05
C LEU A 31 11.85 -0.19 -11.66
N ALA A 32 10.59 -0.48 -12.00
CA ALA A 32 9.67 0.51 -12.53
C ALA A 32 9.52 1.71 -11.58
N LEU A 33 9.31 1.46 -10.30
CA LEU A 33 9.18 2.50 -9.28
C LEU A 33 10.51 3.24 -9.06
N ALA A 34 11.64 2.54 -8.96
CA ALA A 34 12.95 3.15 -8.79
C ALA A 34 13.28 4.12 -9.93
N LEU A 35 12.96 3.77 -11.16
CA LEU A 35 13.17 4.62 -12.34
C LEU A 35 12.25 5.86 -12.37
N THR A 36 11.22 5.94 -11.52
CA THR A 36 10.41 7.16 -11.37
C THR A 36 10.98 8.14 -10.32
N LEU A 37 11.87 7.70 -9.43
CA LEU A 37 12.41 8.56 -8.37
C LEU A 37 13.17 9.79 -8.92
N PRO A 38 14.04 9.67 -9.94
CA PRO A 38 14.69 10.85 -10.52
C PRO A 38 13.72 11.82 -11.21
N ASP A 39 12.58 11.35 -11.73
CA ASP A 39 11.55 12.20 -12.31
C ASP A 39 10.92 13.11 -11.24
N ILE A 40 10.58 12.50 -10.10
CA ILE A 40 10.01 13.21 -8.95
C ILE A 40 11.04 14.18 -8.38
N CYS A 41 12.23 13.70 -8.05
CA CYS A 41 13.29 14.49 -7.47
C CYS A 41 13.76 15.62 -8.40
N GLY A 42 13.86 15.35 -9.69
CA GLY A 42 14.23 16.34 -10.71
C GLY A 42 13.21 17.47 -10.81
N GLY A 43 11.92 17.16 -10.74
CA GLY A 43 10.87 18.16 -10.69
C GLY A 43 10.95 19.05 -9.45
N ILE A 44 11.26 18.47 -8.29
CA ILE A 44 11.44 19.21 -7.02
C ILE A 44 12.73 20.04 -7.04
N ALA A 45 13.81 19.48 -7.58
CA ALA A 45 15.12 20.16 -7.60
C ALA A 45 15.15 21.33 -8.57
N PHE A 46 14.59 21.17 -9.76
CA PHE A 46 14.73 22.08 -10.89
C PHE A 46 13.36 22.48 -11.49
N PRO A 47 12.45 23.09 -10.70
CA PRO A 47 11.09 23.43 -11.16
C PRO A 47 11.10 24.40 -12.35
N ASP A 48 12.12 25.24 -12.48
CA ASP A 48 12.22 26.25 -13.53
C ASP A 48 12.73 25.69 -14.88
N MET A 49 13.13 24.41 -14.92
CA MET A 49 13.49 23.75 -16.17
C MET A 49 12.25 23.41 -16.98
N VAL A 50 11.99 24.21 -18.02
CA VAL A 50 10.82 24.08 -18.89
C VAL A 50 11.23 23.85 -20.33
N LYS A 51 10.41 23.13 -21.08
CA LYS A 51 10.61 22.89 -22.52
C LYS A 51 10.56 24.21 -23.29
N ARG A 52 11.46 24.33 -24.27
CA ARG A 52 11.52 25.47 -25.17
C ARG A 52 11.46 25.01 -26.63
N TYR A 53 10.84 25.83 -27.47
CA TYR A 53 10.96 25.69 -28.93
C TYR A 53 12.39 26.04 -29.39
N ARG A 54 12.70 25.70 -30.63
CA ARG A 54 14.02 26.06 -31.23
C ARG A 54 14.31 27.57 -31.25
N ASP A 55 13.28 28.38 -31.26
CA ASP A 55 13.36 29.84 -31.20
C ASP A 55 13.48 30.42 -29.77
N GLY A 56 13.61 29.54 -28.76
CA GLY A 56 13.78 29.92 -27.36
C GLY A 56 12.49 30.19 -26.59
N ARG A 57 11.33 30.26 -27.26
CA ARG A 57 10.04 30.46 -26.59
C ARG A 57 9.70 29.26 -25.71
N VAL A 58 9.12 29.54 -24.54
CA VAL A 58 8.65 28.51 -23.61
C VAL A 58 7.45 27.76 -24.21
N MET A 59 7.48 26.43 -24.19
CA MET A 59 6.33 25.61 -24.55
C MET A 59 5.30 25.66 -23.43
N LEU A 60 4.07 25.98 -23.80
CA LEU A 60 2.94 26.00 -22.88
C LEU A 60 2.05 24.79 -23.14
N ASP A 61 1.43 24.27 -22.08
CA ASP A 61 0.40 23.24 -22.19
C ASP A 61 -0.97 23.84 -22.60
N ARG A 62 -2.02 22.99 -22.62
CA ARG A 62 -3.38 23.41 -22.96
C ARG A 62 -3.96 24.45 -21.99
N GLN A 63 -3.44 24.51 -20.76
CA GLN A 63 -3.85 25.45 -19.71
C GLN A 63 -2.98 26.71 -19.68
N LYS A 64 -2.09 26.87 -20.68
CA LYS A 64 -1.12 27.97 -20.79
C LYS A 64 -0.07 28.00 -19.67
N VAL A 65 0.19 26.84 -19.05
CA VAL A 65 1.24 26.66 -18.04
C VAL A 65 2.53 26.18 -18.75
N PRO A 66 3.71 26.66 -18.32
CA PRO A 66 5.00 26.19 -18.85
C PRO A 66 5.13 24.66 -18.73
N THR A 67 5.41 24.00 -19.85
CA THR A 67 5.59 22.55 -19.89
C THR A 67 6.93 22.17 -19.28
N ARG A 68 6.94 21.30 -18.26
CA ARG A 68 8.18 20.80 -17.63
C ARG A 68 9.09 20.11 -18.64
N ASP A 69 10.38 20.35 -18.53
CA ASP A 69 11.41 19.55 -19.21
C ASP A 69 11.77 18.33 -18.36
N VAL A 70 10.88 17.34 -18.37
CA VAL A 70 11.00 16.13 -17.53
C VAL A 70 12.30 15.39 -17.78
N GLY A 71 12.72 15.23 -19.04
CA GLY A 71 13.96 14.57 -19.38
C GLY A 71 15.19 15.32 -18.88
N GLY A 72 15.25 16.64 -19.13
CA GLY A 72 16.33 17.47 -18.65
C GLY A 72 16.41 17.52 -17.11
N GLN A 73 15.27 17.64 -16.43
CA GLN A 73 15.21 17.61 -14.96
C GLN A 73 15.69 16.27 -14.39
N TYR A 74 15.27 15.15 -14.99
CA TYR A 74 15.69 13.79 -14.65
C TYR A 74 17.20 13.61 -14.75
N ILE A 75 17.75 13.91 -15.92
CA ILE A 75 19.17 13.78 -16.24
C ILE A 75 20.00 14.62 -15.26
N ARG A 76 19.63 15.89 -15.11
CA ARG A 76 20.37 16.81 -14.24
C ARG A 76 20.33 16.38 -12.78
N TRP A 77 19.18 15.91 -12.29
CA TRP A 77 19.09 15.41 -10.92
C TRP A 77 19.97 14.18 -10.71
N PHE A 78 19.89 13.22 -11.62
CA PHE A 78 20.69 12.00 -11.54
C PHE A 78 22.19 12.32 -11.50
N ASP A 79 22.67 13.15 -12.43
CA ASP A 79 24.08 13.51 -12.50
C ASP A 79 24.57 14.32 -11.29
N THR A 80 23.67 15.12 -10.69
CA THR A 80 24.03 15.98 -9.54
C THR A 80 23.98 15.22 -8.22
N TYR A 81 22.99 14.35 -8.00
CA TYR A 81 22.70 13.79 -6.68
C TYR A 81 22.82 12.27 -6.61
N ALA A 82 22.73 11.56 -7.73
CA ALA A 82 22.71 10.10 -7.75
C ALA A 82 23.99 9.46 -8.32
N SER A 83 24.69 10.12 -9.23
CA SER A 83 25.78 9.52 -10.01
C SER A 83 26.87 8.87 -9.16
N ASP A 84 27.22 9.44 -8.01
CA ASP A 84 28.24 8.88 -7.12
C ASP A 84 27.87 7.52 -6.52
N PHE A 85 26.59 7.19 -6.42
CA PHE A 85 26.13 5.87 -5.97
C PHE A 85 26.25 4.81 -7.08
N PHE A 86 26.44 5.21 -8.33
CA PHE A 86 26.43 4.34 -9.49
C PHE A 86 27.83 4.06 -10.04
N LYS A 87 28.84 4.04 -9.17
CA LYS A 87 30.19 3.59 -9.47
C LYS A 87 30.32 2.09 -9.27
N LEU A 88 31.16 1.40 -10.07
CA LEU A 88 31.44 -0.03 -9.89
C LEU A 88 32.34 -0.25 -8.67
N SER A 89 33.29 0.67 -8.46
CA SER A 89 34.14 0.70 -7.28
C SER A 89 34.32 2.14 -6.77
N ASP A 90 34.75 2.31 -5.52
CA ASP A 90 35.00 3.63 -4.94
C ASP A 90 36.15 4.38 -5.60
N SER A 91 37.04 3.65 -6.31
CA SER A 91 38.15 4.24 -7.09
C SER A 91 37.74 4.75 -8.47
N ASP A 92 36.50 4.47 -8.91
CA ASP A 92 36.06 4.87 -10.24
C ASP A 92 35.74 6.38 -10.25
N VAL A 93 36.32 7.08 -11.20
CA VAL A 93 36.07 8.51 -11.40
C VAL A 93 34.68 8.76 -12.00
N ARG A 94 34.18 7.81 -12.82
CA ARG A 94 32.92 7.96 -13.54
C ARG A 94 31.91 6.88 -13.12
N PRO A 95 30.62 7.23 -13.07
CA PRO A 95 29.58 6.26 -12.86
C PRO A 95 29.48 5.31 -14.07
N TYR A 96 29.04 4.06 -13.84
CA TYR A 96 28.79 3.10 -14.93
C TYR A 96 27.52 3.43 -15.74
N ILE A 97 26.67 4.28 -15.22
CA ILE A 97 25.49 4.84 -15.88
C ILE A 97 25.36 6.32 -15.52
N CYS A 98 25.25 7.19 -16.51
CA CYS A 98 24.97 8.62 -16.32
C CYS A 98 23.47 8.91 -16.40
N GLY A 99 23.08 10.15 -16.11
CA GLY A 99 21.68 10.56 -16.13
C GLY A 99 20.99 10.35 -17.46
N GLU A 100 21.67 10.63 -18.56
CA GLU A 100 21.15 10.41 -19.92
C GLU A 100 20.87 8.93 -20.18
N ARG A 101 21.79 8.04 -19.82
CA ARG A 101 21.62 6.59 -19.94
C ARG A 101 20.55 6.04 -19.03
N CYS A 102 20.44 6.58 -17.81
CA CYS A 102 19.36 6.21 -16.89
C CYS A 102 17.98 6.67 -17.41
N TRP A 103 17.92 7.86 -18.00
CA TRP A 103 16.72 8.35 -18.67
C TRP A 103 16.31 7.48 -19.86
N GLN A 104 17.27 7.07 -20.68
CA GLN A 104 17.04 6.14 -21.76
C GLN A 104 16.49 4.81 -21.24
N LEU A 105 17.13 4.20 -20.24
CA LEU A 105 16.66 2.98 -19.61
C LEU A 105 15.21 3.13 -19.09
N ARG A 106 14.89 4.27 -18.44
CA ARG A 106 13.53 4.58 -17.98
C ARG A 106 12.54 4.62 -19.14
N CYS A 107 12.86 5.31 -20.21
CA CYS A 107 11.96 5.44 -21.36
C CYS A 107 11.69 4.07 -22.03
N GLU A 108 12.69 3.23 -22.16
CA GLU A 108 12.52 1.91 -22.74
C GLU A 108 11.73 0.99 -21.85
N TYR A 109 12.13 0.92 -20.58
CA TYR A 109 11.51 0.02 -19.63
C TYR A 109 10.03 0.33 -19.40
N LEU A 110 9.68 1.62 -19.26
CA LEU A 110 8.30 2.01 -18.96
C LEU A 110 7.39 2.14 -20.18
N HIS A 111 7.93 2.43 -21.37
CA HIS A 111 7.09 2.76 -22.52
C HIS A 111 7.14 1.74 -23.67
N GLN A 112 8.23 1.05 -23.83
CA GLN A 112 8.42 0.22 -25.04
C GLN A 112 8.63 -1.26 -24.76
N ASN A 113 8.98 -1.66 -23.56
CA ASN A 113 9.38 -3.03 -23.22
C ASN A 113 10.44 -3.61 -24.19
N LYS A 114 11.24 -2.74 -24.82
CA LYS A 114 12.29 -3.12 -25.75
C LYS A 114 13.61 -3.02 -25.04
N GLY A 115 14.35 -4.12 -24.97
CA GLY A 115 15.68 -4.15 -24.39
C GLY A 115 16.77 -3.57 -25.31
N PHE A 116 16.40 -2.78 -26.33
CA PHE A 116 17.33 -2.22 -27.30
C PHE A 116 17.01 -0.75 -27.55
N LEU A 117 17.99 0.09 -27.28
CA LEU A 117 18.03 1.47 -27.74
C LEU A 117 18.61 1.51 -29.16
N ASN A 118 17.82 1.96 -30.09
CA ASN A 118 18.34 2.45 -31.36
C ASN A 118 18.60 3.94 -31.19
N ASP A 119 19.80 4.30 -30.80
CA ASP A 119 20.19 5.70 -30.84
C ASP A 119 20.83 6.05 -32.19
N THR A 120 20.48 7.22 -32.64
CA THR A 120 21.04 7.89 -33.77
C THR A 120 22.54 8.05 -33.61
N GLU A 121 23.26 7.26 -34.37
CA GLU A 121 24.59 7.49 -34.99
C GLU A 121 25.87 7.33 -34.19
N GLU A 122 25.99 7.37 -32.86
CA GLU A 122 27.36 7.33 -32.33
C GLU A 122 27.76 6.23 -31.35
N GLN A 123 26.86 5.68 -30.54
CA GLN A 123 27.16 4.54 -29.66
C GLN A 123 25.90 3.75 -29.26
N THR A 124 25.76 2.53 -29.71
CA THR A 124 24.70 1.63 -29.28
C THR A 124 24.95 1.18 -27.84
N VAL A 125 24.03 1.46 -26.91
CA VAL A 125 24.08 0.90 -25.57
C VAL A 125 23.00 -0.16 -25.41
N ARG A 126 23.39 -1.32 -24.90
CA ARG A 126 22.47 -2.41 -24.58
C ARG A 126 22.42 -2.61 -23.08
N PHE A 127 21.21 -2.65 -22.52
CA PHE A 127 21.01 -2.97 -21.12
C PHE A 127 20.61 -4.43 -20.94
N HIS A 128 21.33 -5.13 -20.07
CA HIS A 128 21.02 -6.49 -19.66
C HIS A 128 20.58 -6.45 -18.19
N LEU A 129 19.29 -6.64 -17.95
CA LEU A 129 18.70 -6.61 -16.62
C LEU A 129 18.68 -8.02 -16.04
N GLY A 130 19.15 -8.16 -14.81
CA GLY A 130 19.15 -9.45 -14.12
C GLY A 130 19.09 -9.26 -12.60
N VAL A 131 19.03 -10.39 -11.91
CA VAL A 131 19.01 -10.45 -10.43
C VAL A 131 20.16 -11.36 -10.00
N ASN A 132 20.90 -10.98 -8.97
CA ASN A 132 22.10 -11.69 -8.49
C ASN A 132 23.15 -11.93 -9.61
N CYS A 133 23.23 -11.01 -10.55
CA CYS A 133 24.14 -11.16 -11.70
C CYS A 133 25.37 -10.26 -11.62
N GLY A 134 25.43 -9.38 -10.63
CA GLY A 134 26.43 -8.33 -10.54
C GLY A 134 26.28 -7.27 -11.64
N THR A 135 26.75 -6.06 -11.37
CA THR A 135 26.75 -4.95 -12.35
C THR A 135 28.11 -4.90 -13.05
N SER A 136 28.11 -4.81 -14.39
CA SER A 136 29.33 -4.72 -15.19
C SER A 136 29.11 -3.95 -16.47
N VAL A 137 30.17 -3.38 -17.01
CA VAL A 137 30.20 -2.70 -18.31
C VAL A 137 31.21 -3.38 -19.23
N CYS A 138 30.75 -3.81 -20.38
CA CYS A 138 31.60 -4.42 -21.42
C CYS A 138 31.58 -3.54 -22.68
N GLN A 139 32.74 -3.31 -23.25
CA GLN A 139 32.87 -2.64 -24.56
C GLN A 139 32.59 -3.64 -25.67
N MET A 140 31.71 -3.29 -26.59
CA MET A 140 31.46 -4.08 -27.78
C MET A 140 32.47 -3.68 -28.88
N LYS A 141 33.05 -4.67 -29.57
CA LYS A 141 33.90 -4.46 -30.75
C LYS A 141 33.12 -4.78 -32.00
N LYS A 142 33.14 -3.90 -33.00
CA LYS A 142 32.70 -4.22 -34.33
C LYS A 142 33.75 -5.08 -35.06
N GLU A 143 33.33 -5.87 -36.05
CA GLU A 143 34.20 -6.72 -36.88
C GLU A 143 35.36 -6.00 -37.55
N ARG A 144 35.39 -4.68 -37.62
CA ARG A 144 36.45 -3.84 -38.19
C ARG A 144 37.32 -3.09 -37.18
N GLY A 145 37.28 -3.46 -35.90
CA GLY A 145 38.19 -2.91 -34.89
C GLY A 145 37.80 -1.57 -34.24
N SER A 146 36.72 -0.91 -34.65
CA SER A 146 36.20 0.25 -33.92
C SER A 146 35.29 -0.19 -32.76
N LEU A 147 35.35 0.53 -31.65
CA LEU A 147 34.42 0.34 -30.53
C LEU A 147 33.06 0.93 -30.92
N ASP A 148 32.05 0.09 -30.94
CA ASP A 148 30.76 0.44 -31.53
C ASP A 148 29.62 0.55 -30.54
N GLY A 149 29.86 0.26 -29.27
CA GLY A 149 28.84 0.32 -28.23
C GLY A 149 29.28 -0.23 -26.89
N GLN A 150 28.37 -0.21 -25.96
CA GLN A 150 28.56 -0.72 -24.61
C GLN A 150 27.43 -1.66 -24.23
N ASP A 151 27.77 -2.81 -23.66
CA ASP A 151 26.85 -3.68 -22.94
C ASP A 151 26.92 -3.37 -21.46
N ILE A 152 25.81 -2.91 -20.88
CA ILE A 152 25.70 -2.61 -19.47
C ILE A 152 24.80 -3.68 -18.82
N ARG A 153 25.41 -4.54 -18.02
CA ARG A 153 24.67 -5.48 -17.17
C ARG A 153 24.33 -4.78 -15.87
N ILE A 154 23.06 -4.78 -15.53
CA ILE A 154 22.53 -4.13 -14.32
C ILE A 154 21.92 -5.21 -13.42
N ASP A 155 22.44 -5.32 -12.21
CA ASP A 155 21.77 -6.04 -11.14
C ASP A 155 20.62 -5.16 -10.60
N ILE A 156 19.38 -5.63 -10.76
CA ILE A 156 18.17 -4.86 -10.46
C ILE A 156 18.11 -4.51 -8.97
N GLU A 157 18.44 -5.45 -8.09
CA GLU A 157 18.39 -5.22 -6.65
C GLU A 157 19.37 -4.10 -6.26
N GLN A 158 20.61 -4.23 -6.67
CA GLN A 158 21.64 -3.22 -6.39
C GLN A 158 21.30 -1.86 -6.98
N PHE A 159 20.78 -1.83 -8.20
CA PHE A 159 20.35 -0.59 -8.85
C PHE A 159 19.25 0.11 -8.04
N CYS A 160 18.21 -0.64 -7.68
CA CYS A 160 17.07 -0.09 -6.92
C CYS A 160 17.51 0.43 -5.54
N LEU A 161 18.33 -0.35 -4.80
CA LEU A 161 18.85 0.08 -3.50
C LEU A 161 19.71 1.34 -3.58
N ARG A 162 20.58 1.45 -4.59
CA ARG A 162 21.39 2.65 -4.84
C ARG A 162 20.51 3.86 -5.16
N MET A 163 19.46 3.67 -5.96
CA MET A 163 18.49 4.72 -6.29
C MET A 163 17.73 5.18 -5.05
N CYS A 164 17.24 4.25 -4.21
CA CYS A 164 16.61 4.59 -2.94
C CYS A 164 17.54 5.38 -2.02
N ARG A 165 18.81 4.98 -1.93
CA ARG A 165 19.81 5.69 -1.13
C ARG A 165 20.05 7.10 -1.64
N ALA A 166 20.21 7.28 -2.94
CA ALA A 166 20.36 8.62 -3.54
C ALA A 166 19.15 9.52 -3.27
N ALA A 167 17.95 8.96 -3.42
CA ALA A 167 16.70 9.67 -3.17
C ALA A 167 16.52 10.06 -1.71
N ARG A 168 16.85 9.17 -0.76
CA ARG A 168 16.83 9.49 0.69
C ARG A 168 17.84 10.58 1.04
N ASN A 169 19.07 10.47 0.54
CA ASN A 169 20.09 11.50 0.80
C ASN A 169 19.67 12.87 0.25
N TYR A 170 19.03 12.90 -0.93
CA TYR A 170 18.50 14.14 -1.48
C TYR A 170 17.37 14.71 -0.59
N TYR A 171 16.45 13.85 -0.13
CA TYR A 171 15.38 14.24 0.78
C TYR A 171 15.95 14.83 2.08
N GLU A 172 16.86 14.13 2.74
CA GLU A 172 17.47 14.56 4.00
C GLU A 172 18.16 15.92 3.86
N ALA A 173 18.85 16.14 2.72
CA ALA A 173 19.53 17.39 2.46
C ALA A 173 18.60 18.57 2.12
N LYS A 174 17.36 18.30 1.63
CA LYS A 174 16.53 19.32 1.00
C LYS A 174 15.09 19.44 1.51
N HIS A 175 14.63 18.55 2.39
CA HIS A 175 13.22 18.54 2.83
C HIS A 175 12.78 19.80 3.61
N LEU A 176 13.73 20.54 4.19
CA LEU A 176 13.43 21.82 4.84
C LEU A 176 13.32 22.99 3.86
N GLU A 177 13.92 22.86 2.66
CA GLU A 177 13.99 23.92 1.65
C GLU A 177 13.00 23.70 0.51
N LYS A 178 12.56 22.46 0.27
CA LYS A 178 11.77 22.05 -0.87
C LYS A 178 10.51 21.29 -0.43
N ASP A 179 9.44 21.43 -1.20
CA ASP A 179 8.21 20.68 -0.98
C ASP A 179 8.31 19.30 -1.62
N PHE A 180 8.21 18.26 -0.79
CA PHE A 180 8.20 16.85 -1.17
C PHE A 180 6.81 16.22 -1.13
N SER A 181 5.74 17.02 -1.04
CA SER A 181 4.40 16.51 -1.19
C SER A 181 4.17 16.07 -2.65
N LEU A 182 3.84 14.81 -2.86
CA LEU A 182 3.62 14.26 -4.21
C LEU A 182 2.24 14.59 -4.75
N TYR A 183 1.29 14.79 -3.87
CA TYR A 183 -0.10 15.03 -4.21
C TYR A 183 -0.65 16.17 -3.35
N ASN A 184 -1.25 17.15 -3.99
CA ASN A 184 -1.96 18.24 -3.30
C ASN A 184 -3.32 17.81 -2.76
N THR A 185 -3.83 16.67 -3.26
CA THR A 185 -5.12 16.12 -2.85
C THR A 185 -4.88 14.89 -1.99
N PRO A 186 -5.43 14.83 -0.77
CA PRO A 186 -5.32 13.64 0.06
C PRO A 186 -5.99 12.46 -0.62
N VAL A 187 -5.37 11.29 -0.52
CA VAL A 187 -5.89 10.04 -1.07
C VAL A 187 -6.62 9.30 0.04
N LEU A 188 -7.87 8.94 -0.24
CA LEU A 188 -8.67 8.16 0.69
C LEU A 188 -8.15 6.72 0.73
N ASP A 189 -7.70 6.28 1.90
CA ASP A 189 -7.40 4.88 2.13
C ASP A 189 -8.71 4.11 2.34
N LEU A 190 -9.21 3.50 1.27
CA LEU A 190 -10.46 2.76 1.29
C LEU A 190 -10.42 1.54 2.22
N VAL A 191 -9.24 0.93 2.42
CA VAL A 191 -9.09 -0.20 3.32
C VAL A 191 -9.26 0.27 4.76
N LYS A 192 -8.52 1.31 5.18
CA LYS A 192 -8.67 1.89 6.52
C LYS A 192 -10.05 2.53 6.73
N ALA A 193 -10.61 3.17 5.69
CA ALA A 193 -11.96 3.69 5.75
C ALA A 193 -12.99 2.57 5.95
N ALA A 194 -12.86 1.45 5.25
CA ALA A 194 -13.71 0.28 5.43
C ALA A 194 -13.54 -0.35 6.83
N GLU A 195 -12.31 -0.43 7.34
CA GLU A 195 -12.03 -0.89 8.70
C GLU A 195 -12.61 0.05 9.76
N SER A 196 -12.55 1.36 9.56
CA SER A 196 -13.14 2.34 10.49
C SER A 196 -14.66 2.25 10.49
N VAL A 197 -15.29 2.06 9.33
CA VAL A 197 -16.73 1.80 9.22
C VAL A 197 -17.11 0.50 9.90
N ARG A 198 -16.34 -0.58 9.72
CA ARG A 198 -16.55 -1.85 10.40
C ARG A 198 -16.40 -1.75 11.93
N ARG A 199 -15.49 -0.90 12.43
CA ARG A 199 -15.35 -0.64 13.87
C ARG A 199 -16.58 0.06 14.47
N GLU A 200 -17.42 0.71 13.67
CA GLU A 200 -18.71 1.23 14.10
C GLU A 200 -19.82 0.17 14.18
N GLU A 201 -19.59 -1.02 13.58
CA GLU A 201 -20.53 -2.12 13.69
C GLU A 201 -20.55 -2.70 15.09
N VAL A 202 -21.66 -2.53 15.75
CA VAL A 202 -21.83 -2.92 17.15
C VAL A 202 -22.24 -4.37 17.25
N VAL A 203 -21.39 -5.21 17.81
CA VAL A 203 -21.70 -6.58 18.19
C VAL A 203 -22.05 -6.62 19.66
N VAL A 204 -23.24 -7.12 19.99
CA VAL A 204 -23.70 -7.25 21.38
C VAL A 204 -23.61 -8.70 21.81
N VAL A 205 -22.92 -8.93 22.92
CA VAL A 205 -22.86 -10.23 23.61
C VAL A 205 -23.68 -10.17 24.88
N LEU A 206 -24.69 -11.00 25.00
CA LEU A 206 -25.51 -11.16 26.19
C LEU A 206 -25.34 -12.57 26.76
N CYS A 207 -24.99 -12.63 28.03
CA CYS A 207 -24.79 -13.87 28.77
C CYS A 207 -25.12 -13.66 30.26
N GLU A 208 -25.70 -14.63 30.93
CA GLU A 208 -26.04 -14.50 32.36
C GLU A 208 -24.78 -14.41 33.23
N GLU A 209 -23.77 -15.20 32.90
CA GLU A 209 -22.54 -15.25 33.66
C GLU A 209 -21.45 -14.36 33.03
N GLU A 210 -20.93 -13.39 33.80
CA GLU A 210 -19.87 -12.48 33.36
C GLU A 210 -18.60 -13.21 32.87
N ARG A 211 -18.31 -14.38 33.45
CA ARG A 211 -17.16 -15.20 33.07
C ARG A 211 -17.23 -15.65 31.60
N TYR A 212 -18.40 -16.10 31.15
CA TYR A 212 -18.59 -16.47 29.74
C TYR A 212 -18.48 -15.25 28.82
N GLY A 213 -19.08 -14.12 29.22
CA GLY A 213 -18.99 -12.87 28.51
C GLY A 213 -17.54 -12.41 28.29
N LYS A 214 -16.72 -12.47 29.33
CA LYS A 214 -15.28 -12.17 29.25
C LYS A 214 -14.53 -13.14 28.30
N GLY A 215 -14.91 -14.42 28.32
CA GLY A 215 -14.34 -15.43 27.42
C GLY A 215 -14.66 -15.12 25.95
N LEU A 216 -15.91 -14.86 25.64
CA LEU A 216 -16.37 -14.48 24.29
C LEU A 216 -15.73 -13.16 23.85
N GLN A 217 -15.64 -12.18 24.74
CA GLN A 217 -14.97 -10.90 24.50
C GLN A 217 -13.50 -11.10 24.10
N LYS A 218 -12.77 -11.98 24.81
CA LYS A 218 -11.36 -12.27 24.51
C LYS A 218 -11.17 -12.87 23.12
N ILE A 219 -12.09 -13.74 22.70
CA ILE A 219 -12.07 -14.37 21.35
C ILE A 219 -12.35 -13.32 20.27
N LEU A 220 -13.35 -12.47 20.48
CA LEU A 220 -13.85 -11.50 19.50
C LEU A 220 -13.03 -10.20 19.43
N ARG A 221 -12.15 -9.93 20.43
CA ARG A 221 -11.35 -8.70 20.50
C ARG A 221 -10.47 -8.45 19.26
N LYS A 222 -10.15 -9.50 18.50
CA LYS A 222 -9.34 -9.40 17.28
C LYS A 222 -10.15 -8.96 16.06
N LEU A 223 -11.48 -8.94 16.15
CA LEU A 223 -12.33 -8.49 15.04
C LEU A 223 -12.47 -6.97 15.03
N PRO A 224 -12.60 -6.37 13.86
CA PRO A 224 -12.75 -4.92 13.72
C PRO A 224 -14.20 -4.47 14.01
N VAL A 225 -14.69 -4.73 15.21
CA VAL A 225 -16.05 -4.42 15.65
C VAL A 225 -16.05 -3.75 17.01
N GLN A 226 -17.06 -2.92 17.26
CA GLN A 226 -17.33 -2.39 18.59
C GLN A 226 -18.10 -3.42 19.43
N LEU A 227 -17.45 -4.00 20.43
CA LEU A 227 -18.01 -5.09 21.21
C LEU A 227 -18.64 -4.56 22.51
N HIS A 228 -19.92 -4.87 22.73
CA HIS A 228 -20.63 -4.62 23.97
C HIS A 228 -21.02 -5.93 24.64
N VAL A 229 -20.47 -6.18 25.80
CA VAL A 229 -20.80 -7.37 26.62
C VAL A 229 -21.60 -6.94 27.83
N SER A 230 -22.67 -7.66 28.14
CA SER A 230 -23.51 -7.42 29.30
C SER A 230 -24.22 -8.69 29.77
N THR A 231 -24.57 -8.70 31.06
CA THR A 231 -25.40 -9.72 31.67
C THR A 231 -26.88 -9.31 31.71
N SER A 232 -27.19 -8.05 31.37
CA SER A 232 -28.54 -7.49 31.43
C SER A 232 -28.98 -6.90 30.08
N PRO A 233 -30.11 -7.34 29.52
CA PRO A 233 -30.69 -6.76 28.31
C PRO A 233 -31.03 -5.26 28.47
N ASP A 234 -31.47 -4.83 29.64
CA ASP A 234 -31.87 -3.43 29.91
C ASP A 234 -30.64 -2.49 29.91
N MET A 235 -29.51 -2.96 30.44
CA MET A 235 -28.26 -2.22 30.40
C MET A 235 -27.76 -1.99 28.96
N ILE A 236 -27.89 -3.01 28.12
CA ILE A 236 -27.55 -2.88 26.69
C ILE A 236 -28.48 -1.90 26.00
N ARG A 237 -29.78 -1.97 26.25
CA ARG A 237 -30.75 -1.03 25.67
C ARG A 237 -30.41 0.44 26.02
N LYS A 238 -30.06 0.70 27.25
CA LYS A 238 -29.62 2.04 27.70
C LYS A 238 -28.34 2.47 27.00
N LYS A 239 -27.38 1.55 26.82
CA LYS A 239 -26.08 1.82 26.19
C LYS A 239 -26.18 2.04 24.68
N LEU A 240 -27.03 1.28 23.99
CA LEU A 240 -27.26 1.43 22.57
C LEU A 240 -28.12 2.66 22.23
N GLY A 241 -29.00 3.07 23.12
CA GLY A 241 -29.95 4.16 22.85
C GLY A 241 -30.84 3.83 21.64
N ARG A 242 -30.72 4.63 20.59
CA ARG A 242 -31.42 4.40 19.30
C ARG A 242 -30.63 3.60 18.29
N LYS A 243 -29.38 3.26 18.58
CA LYS A 243 -28.54 2.47 17.66
C LYS A 243 -29.00 1.01 17.67
N LYS A 244 -29.11 0.41 16.49
CA LYS A 244 -29.33 -1.02 16.37
C LYS A 244 -27.98 -1.74 16.33
N PRO A 245 -27.82 -2.89 16.99
CA PRO A 245 -26.63 -3.69 16.84
C PRO A 245 -26.57 -4.29 15.45
N PHE A 246 -25.37 -4.55 15.00
CA PHE A 246 -25.10 -5.25 13.76
C PHE A 246 -25.34 -6.77 13.91
N LEU A 247 -24.98 -7.31 15.08
CA LEU A 247 -25.09 -8.73 15.40
C LEU A 247 -25.38 -8.92 16.88
N TRP A 248 -26.29 -9.83 17.18
CA TRP A 248 -26.53 -10.34 18.53
C TRP A 248 -25.80 -11.68 18.72
N ILE A 249 -25.08 -11.83 19.82
CA ILE A 249 -24.53 -13.10 20.31
C ILE A 249 -25.10 -13.32 21.69
N ILE A 250 -25.88 -14.39 21.87
CA ILE A 250 -26.53 -14.70 23.14
C ILE A 250 -26.20 -16.12 23.57
N THR A 251 -26.10 -16.32 24.88
CA THR A 251 -26.03 -17.67 25.46
C THR A 251 -27.46 -18.21 25.69
N ASP A 252 -27.58 -19.53 25.78
CA ASP A 252 -28.88 -20.23 25.91
C ASP A 252 -29.71 -19.82 27.15
N ASP A 253 -29.03 -19.42 28.25
CA ASP A 253 -29.65 -18.87 29.45
C ASP A 253 -30.42 -17.58 29.16
N MET A 254 -29.93 -16.74 28.30
CA MET A 254 -30.57 -15.49 27.90
C MET A 254 -31.89 -15.72 27.14
N LEU A 255 -32.07 -16.86 26.50
CA LEU A 255 -33.33 -17.20 25.80
C LEU A 255 -34.53 -17.35 26.73
N ARG A 256 -34.29 -17.53 28.04
CA ARG A 256 -35.32 -17.66 29.08
C ARG A 256 -35.69 -16.33 29.76
N GLN A 257 -34.92 -15.29 29.51
CA GLN A 257 -35.14 -13.97 30.10
C GLN A 257 -36.43 -13.30 29.53
N PRO A 258 -37.22 -12.58 30.34
CA PRO A 258 -38.46 -11.97 29.87
C PRO A 258 -38.26 -10.84 28.87
N ASN A 259 -37.22 -10.05 29.03
CA ASN A 259 -36.91 -8.91 28.17
C ASN A 259 -35.88 -9.29 27.12
N GLN A 260 -36.34 -9.69 25.92
CA GLN A 260 -35.51 -10.19 24.86
C GLN A 260 -35.42 -9.21 23.67
N PRO A 261 -34.49 -8.24 23.69
CA PRO A 261 -34.38 -7.24 22.63
C PRO A 261 -34.14 -7.81 21.25
N TRP A 262 -33.44 -8.94 21.14
CA TRP A 262 -33.21 -9.66 19.88
C TRP A 262 -34.47 -10.27 19.28
N ARG A 263 -35.51 -10.60 20.07
CA ARG A 263 -36.80 -11.08 19.55
C ARG A 263 -37.61 -9.99 18.87
N ALA A 264 -37.52 -8.77 19.36
CA ALA A 264 -38.17 -7.60 18.76
C ALA A 264 -37.44 -7.16 17.48
N ASP A 265 -36.15 -7.48 17.37
CA ASP A 265 -35.30 -7.13 16.23
C ASP A 265 -35.07 -8.34 15.32
N GLN A 266 -36.11 -8.67 14.51
CA GLN A 266 -36.08 -9.81 13.61
C GLN A 266 -35.14 -9.63 12.41
N VAL A 267 -34.58 -8.46 12.21
CA VAL A 267 -33.73 -8.12 11.06
C VAL A 267 -32.25 -8.37 11.34
N THR A 268 -31.82 -8.07 12.57
CA THR A 268 -30.42 -8.23 12.98
C THR A 268 -30.06 -9.71 13.14
N PRO A 269 -28.91 -10.16 12.58
CA PRO A 269 -28.45 -11.54 12.74
C PRO A 269 -28.29 -11.93 14.22
N LEU A 270 -28.47 -13.21 14.52
CA LEU A 270 -28.38 -13.78 15.86
C LEU A 270 -27.49 -15.01 15.86
N ILE A 271 -26.48 -15.03 16.72
CA ILE A 271 -25.71 -16.22 17.08
C ILE A 271 -26.15 -16.67 18.47
N VAL A 272 -26.64 -17.91 18.56
CA VAL A 272 -26.97 -18.55 19.84
C VAL A 272 -25.83 -19.48 20.24
N VAL A 273 -25.29 -19.29 21.44
CA VAL A 273 -24.27 -20.15 22.02
C VAL A 273 -24.92 -21.08 23.02
N LEU A 274 -24.99 -22.36 22.70
CA LEU A 274 -25.50 -23.40 23.60
C LEU A 274 -24.37 -23.91 24.51
N ARG A 275 -24.57 -23.86 25.81
CA ARG A 275 -23.61 -24.35 26.81
C ARG A 275 -23.65 -25.89 26.96
N THR A 276 -24.79 -26.50 26.67
CA THR A 276 -25.00 -27.96 26.74
C THR A 276 -25.71 -28.47 25.51
N GLN A 277 -25.43 -29.72 25.10
CA GLN A 277 -26.05 -30.36 23.92
C GLN A 277 -27.51 -30.79 24.12
N THR A 278 -28.02 -30.75 25.34
CA THR A 278 -29.30 -31.38 25.73
C THR A 278 -30.32 -30.36 26.19
N MET A 279 -30.57 -29.30 25.45
CA MET A 279 -31.64 -28.37 25.85
C MET A 279 -32.76 -28.28 24.84
N ASP A 280 -33.99 -28.57 25.29
CA ASP A 280 -35.26 -28.15 24.65
C ASP A 280 -35.42 -26.62 24.79
N VAL A 281 -34.61 -25.88 24.07
CA VAL A 281 -34.70 -24.41 24.03
C VAL A 281 -35.45 -24.03 22.76
N GLN A 282 -36.62 -23.40 22.93
CA GLN A 282 -37.32 -22.78 21.80
C GLN A 282 -36.50 -21.64 21.24
N ILE A 283 -35.75 -21.91 20.18
CA ILE A 283 -34.97 -20.92 19.46
C ILE A 283 -35.93 -20.06 18.62
N PRO A 284 -35.84 -18.73 18.70
CA PRO A 284 -36.72 -17.86 17.92
C PRO A 284 -36.50 -18.11 16.42
N LYS A 285 -37.59 -18.24 15.69
CA LYS A 285 -37.55 -18.28 14.22
C LYS A 285 -37.12 -16.86 13.76
N GLN A 286 -35.89 -16.74 13.29
CA GLN A 286 -35.43 -15.56 12.59
C GLN A 286 -35.25 -15.82 11.10
N ASN A 287 -35.59 -14.88 10.26
CA ASN A 287 -35.62 -14.99 8.80
C ASN A 287 -34.20 -15.25 8.21
N GLY A 288 -33.72 -16.50 8.32
CA GLY A 288 -32.49 -16.96 7.67
C GLY A 288 -31.16 -16.47 8.25
N LYS A 289 -31.20 -15.66 9.32
CA LYS A 289 -30.00 -15.03 9.92
C LYS A 289 -29.69 -15.57 11.33
N LEU A 290 -29.94 -16.84 11.55
CA LEU A 290 -29.69 -17.51 12.81
C LEU A 290 -28.56 -18.53 12.65
N GLN A 291 -27.56 -18.45 13.53
CA GLN A 291 -26.53 -19.46 13.66
C GLN A 291 -26.46 -20.00 15.08
N ILE A 292 -26.29 -21.30 15.22
CA ILE A 292 -26.16 -21.97 16.52
C ILE A 292 -24.76 -22.52 16.65
N LEU A 293 -24.12 -22.24 17.76
CA LEU A 293 -22.80 -22.79 18.14
C LEU A 293 -22.96 -23.50 19.48
N THR A 294 -22.31 -24.65 19.64
CA THR A 294 -22.37 -25.46 20.87
C THR A 294 -21.00 -25.49 21.55
N MET A 295 -21.00 -25.35 22.87
CA MET A 295 -19.77 -25.45 23.65
C MET A 295 -19.24 -26.90 23.68
N PRO A 296 -17.91 -27.12 23.71
CA PRO A 296 -16.84 -26.11 23.69
C PRO A 296 -16.63 -25.50 22.30
N ILE A 297 -16.65 -24.16 22.22
CA ILE A 297 -16.46 -23.43 20.96
C ILE A 297 -14.96 -23.25 20.71
N GLN A 298 -14.49 -23.64 19.54
CA GLN A 298 -13.17 -23.25 19.10
C GLN A 298 -13.14 -21.75 18.80
N PRO A 299 -12.10 -21.02 19.25
CA PRO A 299 -12.00 -19.58 19.01
C PRO A 299 -12.10 -19.17 17.53
N LYS A 300 -11.68 -20.07 16.63
CA LYS A 300 -11.77 -19.88 15.19
C LYS A 300 -13.24 -19.92 14.73
N ASP A 301 -14.02 -20.92 15.17
CA ASP A 301 -15.41 -21.11 14.72
C ASP A 301 -16.30 -19.91 15.09
N LEU A 302 -16.09 -19.33 16.28
CA LEU A 302 -16.84 -18.14 16.68
C LEU A 302 -16.44 -16.90 15.84
N ARG A 303 -15.15 -16.74 15.54
CA ARG A 303 -14.72 -15.64 14.67
C ARG A 303 -15.26 -15.79 13.27
N ASP A 304 -15.12 -16.96 12.66
CA ASP A 304 -15.61 -17.27 11.32
C ASP A 304 -17.14 -17.07 11.24
N ALA A 305 -17.87 -17.39 12.33
CA ALA A 305 -19.30 -17.15 12.43
C ALA A 305 -19.66 -15.67 12.42
N VAL A 306 -18.89 -14.83 13.12
CA VAL A 306 -19.10 -13.39 13.14
C VAL A 306 -18.68 -12.76 11.81
N GLU A 307 -17.54 -13.17 11.27
CA GLU A 307 -17.00 -12.64 10.01
C GLU A 307 -17.95 -12.87 8.80
N ARG A 308 -18.72 -13.97 8.80
CA ARG A 308 -19.74 -14.20 7.74
C ARG A 308 -20.81 -13.11 7.67
N TYR A 309 -21.04 -12.39 8.76
CA TYR A 309 -22.00 -11.30 8.78
C TYR A 309 -21.33 -9.93 8.54
N LEU A 310 -19.98 -9.86 8.57
CA LEU A 310 -19.22 -8.64 8.30
C LEU A 310 -18.97 -8.41 6.79
N HIS A 311 -19.32 -9.38 5.96
CA HIS A 311 -19.27 -9.35 4.50
C HIS A 311 -20.67 -9.39 3.92
#